data_fc165bab61da13a61bedd361ad32cc43
#
_entry.id   fc165bab61da13a61bedd361ad32cc43
#
_cell.length_a   1.000
_cell.length_b   1.000
_cell.length_c   1.000
_cell.angle_alpha   90.00
_cell.angle_beta   90.00
_cell.angle_gamma   90.00
#
_symmetry.space_group_name_H-M   'P 1'
#
loop_
_entity.id
_entity.type
_entity.pdbx_description
1 polymer ?
#
loop_
_entity_poly.entity_id
_entity_poly.type
_entity_poly.pdbx_seq_one_letter_code
_entity_poly.pdbx_strand_id
1 'polypeptide(L)'
;MKPDVPSMDERRRQLIVRNELFFTELLARIAEGKRPRIRPRGSSMLPFIRGGKDMVNLSALTEDSLQVGRIVLAHIPQGYLVHRIERIDGDRFTLRGDGNREQREYCTREQILAEVVEVQRGKCSIRPGDRLWWCYEHLWTKSPFWRRWILAVYRRTLLRWGL
;
A
#
# COMPACT_ATOMS: atom_id res chain seq x y z
N MET A 1 33.21 2.17 -28.81
CA MET A 1 32.92 2.86 -27.52
C MET A 1 31.84 2.04 -26.81
N LYS A 2 32.21 1.30 -25.77
CA LYS A 2 31.19 0.52 -24.99
C LYS A 2 30.38 1.51 -24.13
N PRO A 3 29.06 1.40 -24.08
CA PRO A 3 28.26 2.24 -23.18
C PRO A 3 28.68 1.93 -21.74
N ASP A 4 28.97 2.98 -21.01
CA ASP A 4 29.33 2.92 -19.59
C ASP A 4 28.10 2.42 -18.80
N VAL A 5 28.17 1.21 -18.29
CA VAL A 5 27.07 0.60 -17.54
C VAL A 5 27.20 1.07 -16.10
N PRO A 6 26.25 1.87 -15.59
CA PRO A 6 26.34 2.43 -14.25
C PRO A 6 26.47 1.33 -13.19
N SER A 7 27.28 1.58 -12.17
CA SER A 7 27.49 0.66 -11.04
C SER A 7 26.19 0.34 -10.30
N MET A 8 26.17 -0.75 -9.53
CA MET A 8 25.01 -1.12 -8.72
C MET A 8 24.61 -0.02 -7.72
N ASP A 9 25.59 0.71 -7.21
CA ASP A 9 25.39 1.78 -6.24
C ASP A 9 24.82 3.04 -6.92
N GLU A 10 25.30 3.38 -8.12
CA GLU A 10 24.73 4.46 -8.93
C GLU A 10 23.30 4.18 -9.38
N ARG A 11 22.99 2.95 -9.78
CA ARG A 11 21.60 2.55 -10.10
C ARG A 11 20.69 2.66 -8.89
N ARG A 12 21.17 2.27 -7.72
CA ARG A 12 20.42 2.37 -6.46
C ARG A 12 20.15 3.84 -6.10
N ARG A 13 21.15 4.72 -6.20
CA ARG A 13 21.00 6.17 -5.98
C ARG A 13 20.02 6.80 -6.97
N GLN A 14 20.13 6.48 -8.26
CA GLN A 14 19.19 6.98 -9.27
C GLN A 14 17.76 6.52 -9.05
N LEU A 15 17.55 5.29 -8.55
CA LEU A 15 16.22 4.79 -8.18
C LEU A 15 15.64 5.51 -6.97
N ILE A 16 16.46 5.80 -5.96
CA ILE A 16 16.03 6.54 -4.75
C ILE A 16 15.61 7.95 -5.16
N VAL A 17 16.44 8.70 -5.86
CA VAL A 17 16.15 10.07 -6.32
C VAL A 17 14.90 10.10 -7.20
N ARG A 18 14.73 9.12 -8.09
CA ARG A 18 13.55 9.04 -8.96
C ARG A 18 12.27 8.78 -8.17
N ASN A 19 12.35 7.96 -7.13
CA ASN A 19 11.21 7.72 -6.23
C ASN A 19 10.84 8.97 -5.44
N GLU A 20 11.82 9.68 -4.89
CA GLU A 20 11.57 10.92 -4.14
C GLU A 20 10.89 12.00 -5.00
N LEU A 21 11.40 12.25 -6.21
CA LEU A 21 10.79 13.19 -7.16
C LEU A 21 9.36 12.78 -7.52
N PHE A 22 9.14 11.50 -7.78
CA PHE A 22 7.82 10.97 -8.09
C PHE A 22 6.83 11.20 -6.95
N PHE A 23 7.22 10.90 -5.71
CA PHE A 23 6.33 11.09 -4.56
C PHE A 23 6.14 12.55 -4.19
N THR A 24 7.13 13.41 -4.40
CA THR A 24 6.97 14.87 -4.24
C THR A 24 5.92 15.42 -5.20
N GLU A 25 5.97 15.07 -6.48
CA GLU A 25 4.96 15.49 -7.46
C GLU A 25 3.58 14.90 -7.14
N LEU A 26 3.53 13.65 -6.71
CA LEU A 26 2.28 12.99 -6.30
C LEU A 26 1.62 13.69 -5.12
N LEU A 27 2.39 14.06 -4.11
CA LEU A 27 1.88 14.78 -2.93
C LEU A 27 1.45 16.21 -3.26
N ALA A 28 2.15 16.90 -4.17
CA ALA A 28 1.72 18.20 -4.66
C ALA A 28 0.35 18.12 -5.33
N ARG A 29 0.10 17.11 -6.17
CA ARG A 29 -1.21 16.87 -6.78
C ARG A 29 -2.31 16.58 -5.74
N ILE A 30 -1.99 15.85 -4.68
CA ILE A 30 -2.92 15.58 -3.58
C ILE A 30 -3.25 16.88 -2.84
N ALA A 31 -2.26 17.74 -2.59
CA ALA A 31 -2.46 19.04 -1.96
C ALA A 31 -3.35 19.98 -2.80
N GLU A 32 -3.34 19.84 -4.12
CA GLU A 32 -4.25 20.52 -5.06
C GLU A 32 -5.68 19.90 -5.09
N GLY A 33 -5.98 18.95 -4.22
CA GLY A 33 -7.28 18.27 -4.16
C GLY A 33 -7.48 17.20 -5.24
N LYS A 34 -6.45 16.88 -6.02
CA LYS A 34 -6.50 15.83 -7.03
C LYS A 34 -6.35 14.46 -6.38
N ARG A 35 -6.85 13.44 -7.05
CA ARG A 35 -6.73 12.02 -6.65
C ARG A 35 -5.79 11.28 -7.60
N PRO A 36 -4.46 11.40 -7.42
CA PRO A 36 -3.53 10.71 -8.28
C PRO A 36 -3.64 9.21 -8.11
N ARG A 37 -3.26 8.51 -9.19
CA ARG A 37 -3.31 7.05 -9.28
C ARG A 37 -1.91 6.49 -9.34
N ILE A 38 -1.65 5.47 -8.51
CA ILE A 38 -0.39 4.75 -8.53
C ILE A 38 -0.61 3.25 -8.71
N ARG A 39 0.42 2.55 -9.15
CA ARG A 39 0.44 1.09 -9.21
C ARG A 39 1.43 0.56 -8.18
N PRO A 40 0.96 0.10 -7.01
CA PRO A 40 1.83 -0.49 -6.00
C PRO A 40 2.58 -1.70 -6.56
N ARG A 41 3.79 -1.92 -6.08
CA ARG A 41 4.57 -3.10 -6.40
C ARG A 41 4.64 -4.03 -5.19
N GLY A 42 5.03 -5.30 -5.43
CA GLY A 42 5.17 -6.28 -4.38
C GLY A 42 3.87 -7.02 -4.05
N SER A 43 3.94 -7.88 -3.05
CA SER A 43 2.87 -8.80 -2.65
C SER A 43 2.34 -8.56 -1.23
N SER A 44 2.83 -7.50 -0.56
CA SER A 44 2.51 -7.26 0.85
C SER A 44 1.02 -6.98 1.09
N MET A 45 0.30 -6.44 0.11
CA MET A 45 -1.13 -6.12 0.21
C MET A 45 -2.05 -7.18 -0.41
N LEU A 46 -1.49 -8.33 -0.80
CA LEU A 46 -2.32 -9.47 -1.26
C LEU A 46 -3.21 -10.00 -0.13
N PRO A 47 -4.40 -10.46 -0.46
CA PRO A 47 -5.06 -10.52 -1.76
C PRO A 47 -5.86 -9.26 -2.12
N PHE A 48 -5.93 -8.27 -1.22
CA PHE A 48 -6.77 -7.07 -1.42
C PHE A 48 -6.24 -6.16 -2.55
N ILE A 49 -4.93 -5.89 -2.58
CA ILE A 49 -4.29 -5.15 -3.68
C ILE A 49 -3.26 -6.06 -4.34
N ARG A 50 -3.42 -6.32 -5.62
CA ARG A 50 -2.48 -7.13 -6.41
C ARG A 50 -1.39 -6.23 -6.97
N GLY A 51 -0.21 -6.29 -6.36
CA GLY A 51 0.93 -5.48 -6.78
C GLY A 51 1.29 -5.71 -8.26
N GLY A 52 1.60 -4.63 -8.96
CA GLY A 52 1.92 -4.65 -10.39
C GLY A 52 0.70 -4.81 -11.32
N LYS A 53 -0.48 -5.17 -10.80
CA LYS A 53 -1.71 -5.38 -11.58
C LYS A 53 -2.80 -4.34 -11.25
N ASP A 54 -3.11 -4.16 -9.98
CA ASP A 54 -4.15 -3.23 -9.54
C ASP A 54 -3.59 -1.80 -9.45
N MET A 55 -4.47 -0.81 -9.65
CA MET A 55 -4.16 0.61 -9.42
C MET A 55 -4.85 1.07 -8.13
N VAL A 56 -4.26 2.00 -7.41
CA VAL A 56 -4.88 2.64 -6.26
C VAL A 56 -4.97 4.15 -6.45
N ASN A 57 -6.11 4.73 -6.08
CA ASN A 57 -6.31 6.17 -6.05
C ASN A 57 -6.02 6.67 -4.64
N LEU A 58 -5.23 7.73 -4.56
CA LEU A 58 -4.84 8.37 -3.32
C LEU A 58 -5.61 9.66 -3.12
N SER A 59 -5.85 10.02 -1.86
CA SER A 59 -6.46 11.27 -1.45
C SER A 59 -5.70 11.88 -0.29
N ALA A 60 -5.88 13.18 -0.07
CA ALA A 60 -5.42 13.84 1.14
C ALA A 60 -5.99 13.14 2.38
N LEU A 61 -5.24 13.21 3.48
CA LEU A 61 -5.69 12.70 4.76
C LEU A 61 -6.80 13.58 5.33
N THR A 62 -7.81 12.96 5.89
CA THR A 62 -8.85 13.56 6.71
C THR A 62 -8.72 13.02 8.14
N GLU A 63 -9.50 13.53 9.07
CA GLU A 63 -9.54 12.97 10.44
C GLU A 63 -9.94 11.49 10.44
N ASP A 64 -10.85 11.10 9.54
CA ASP A 64 -11.31 9.72 9.40
C ASP A 64 -10.29 8.80 8.72
N SER A 65 -9.26 9.33 8.09
CA SER A 65 -8.23 8.53 7.42
C SER A 65 -7.32 7.78 8.39
N LEU A 66 -7.21 8.26 9.63
CA LEU A 66 -6.31 7.72 10.65
C LEU A 66 -7.05 6.79 11.61
N GLN A 67 -7.71 5.79 11.07
CA GLN A 67 -8.43 4.77 11.82
C GLN A 67 -7.89 3.37 11.51
N VAL A 68 -8.03 2.47 12.48
CA VAL A 68 -7.70 1.05 12.27
C VAL A 68 -8.53 0.49 11.12
N GLY A 69 -7.86 -0.20 10.20
CA GLY A 69 -8.50 -0.75 9.01
C GLY A 69 -8.28 0.09 7.75
N ARG A 70 -7.97 1.38 7.85
CA ARG A 70 -7.67 2.24 6.69
C ARG A 70 -6.34 1.87 6.03
N ILE A 71 -6.25 2.08 4.72
CA ILE A 71 -5.03 1.83 3.95
C ILE A 71 -4.39 3.17 3.65
N VAL A 72 -3.13 3.30 3.98
CA VAL A 72 -2.39 4.54 3.86
C VAL A 72 -1.10 4.38 3.06
N LEU A 73 -0.69 5.46 2.40
CA LEU A 73 0.66 5.65 1.89
C LEU A 73 1.49 6.26 3.03
N ALA A 74 2.59 5.61 3.39
CA ALA A 74 3.52 6.11 4.39
C ALA A 74 4.95 6.14 3.86
N HIS A 75 5.76 7.05 4.39
CA HIS A 75 7.19 7.14 4.17
C HIS A 75 7.94 6.81 5.45
N ILE A 76 8.57 5.66 5.49
CA ILE A 76 9.38 5.18 6.60
C ILE A 76 10.87 5.11 6.19
N PRO A 77 11.82 4.87 7.09
CA PRO A 77 13.25 4.81 6.73
C PRO A 77 13.58 3.81 5.61
N GLN A 78 12.77 2.76 5.44
CA GLN A 78 12.93 1.77 4.38
C GLN A 78 12.34 2.22 3.03
N GLY A 79 11.63 3.35 2.98
CA GLY A 79 11.03 3.93 1.79
C GLY A 79 9.51 4.07 1.86
N TYR A 80 8.90 4.28 0.71
CA TYR A 80 7.44 4.43 0.59
C TYR A 80 6.74 3.08 0.57
N LEU A 81 5.66 2.96 1.32
CA LEU A 81 4.84 1.75 1.36
C LEU A 81 3.34 2.09 1.42
N VAL A 82 2.54 1.16 0.95
CA VAL A 82 1.07 1.19 1.04
C VAL A 82 0.65 0.03 1.91
N HIS A 83 0.24 0.31 3.14
CA HIS A 83 -0.16 -0.71 4.12
C HIS A 83 -1.42 -0.29 4.88
N ARG A 84 -2.01 -1.24 5.58
CA ARG A 84 -3.20 -1.02 6.41
C ARG A 84 -2.79 -0.66 7.85
N ILE A 85 -3.50 0.28 8.45
CA ILE A 85 -3.36 0.60 9.88
C ILE A 85 -3.92 -0.58 10.68
N GLU A 86 -3.04 -1.27 11.41
CA GLU A 86 -3.41 -2.40 12.27
C GLU A 86 -3.71 -1.92 13.70
N ARG A 87 -2.97 -0.95 14.21
CA ARG A 87 -3.08 -0.43 15.57
C ARG A 87 -2.62 1.03 15.66
N ILE A 88 -3.21 1.76 16.59
CA ILE A 88 -2.87 3.14 16.90
C ILE A 88 -2.65 3.23 18.42
N ASP A 89 -1.49 3.72 18.83
CA ASP A 89 -1.10 3.97 20.22
C ASP A 89 -0.63 5.42 20.34
N GLY A 90 -1.52 6.33 20.67
CA GLY A 90 -1.23 7.77 20.64
C GLY A 90 -0.79 8.20 19.24
N ASP A 91 0.43 8.74 19.13
CA ASP A 91 1.02 9.17 17.86
C ASP A 91 1.76 8.06 17.10
N ARG A 92 1.76 6.85 17.63
CA ARG A 92 2.44 5.70 17.03
C ARG A 92 1.46 4.82 16.28
N PHE A 93 1.70 4.65 14.99
CA PHE A 93 0.92 3.81 14.09
C PHE A 93 1.67 2.51 13.79
N THR A 94 0.97 1.39 13.92
CA THR A 94 1.45 0.09 13.45
C THR A 94 0.78 -0.20 12.12
N LEU A 95 1.60 -0.32 11.08
CA LEU A 95 1.16 -0.63 9.72
C LEU A 95 1.45 -2.10 9.40
N ARG A 96 0.57 -2.70 8.62
CA ARG A 96 0.72 -4.09 8.19
C ARG A 96 0.16 -4.31 6.79
N GLY A 97 0.92 -5.00 5.96
CA GLY A 97 0.41 -5.49 4.69
C GLY A 97 -0.59 -6.63 4.88
N ASP A 98 -1.64 -6.64 4.08
CA ASP A 98 -2.70 -7.67 4.16
C ASP A 98 -2.15 -9.08 3.91
N GLY A 99 -1.08 -9.22 3.12
CA GLY A 99 -0.38 -10.47 2.85
C GLY A 99 0.74 -10.81 3.84
N ASN A 100 1.12 -9.90 4.73
CA ASN A 100 2.19 -10.13 5.70
C ASN A 100 1.66 -10.85 6.93
N ARG A 101 2.33 -11.93 7.34
CA ARG A 101 1.93 -12.68 8.54
C ARG A 101 2.45 -12.03 9.82
N GLU A 102 3.71 -11.67 9.84
CA GLU A 102 4.45 -11.24 11.05
C GLU A 102 5.03 -9.85 10.90
N GLN A 103 5.43 -9.47 9.67
CA GLN A 103 6.05 -8.19 9.41
C GLN A 103 5.09 -7.04 9.67
N ARG A 104 5.54 -6.11 10.49
CA ARG A 104 4.88 -4.86 10.82
C ARG A 104 5.87 -3.73 10.66
N GLU A 105 5.37 -2.59 10.26
CA GLU A 105 6.11 -1.35 10.21
C GLU A 105 5.51 -0.36 11.20
N TYR A 106 6.37 0.49 11.75
CA TYR A 106 5.99 1.50 12.72
C TYR A 106 6.28 2.87 12.15
N CYS A 107 5.35 3.79 12.33
CA CYS A 107 5.51 5.17 11.89
C CYS A 107 4.78 6.14 12.83
N THR A 108 5.09 7.42 12.69
CA THR A 108 4.36 8.51 13.34
C THR A 108 3.32 9.09 12.39
N ARG A 109 2.49 10.00 12.89
CA ARG A 109 1.47 10.69 12.11
C ARG A 109 2.05 11.41 10.90
N GLU A 110 3.19 12.09 11.04
CA GLU A 110 3.84 12.87 9.99
C GLU A 110 4.37 12.01 8.84
N GLN A 111 4.63 10.74 9.11
CA GLN A 111 5.10 9.79 8.11
C GLN A 111 3.97 9.20 7.26
N ILE A 112 2.70 9.42 7.66
CA ILE A 112 1.52 9.03 6.88
C ILE A 112 1.16 10.18 5.95
N LEU A 113 1.20 9.94 4.65
CA LEU A 113 1.17 10.97 3.62
C LEU A 113 -0.18 11.09 2.90
N ALA A 114 -0.87 9.96 2.70
CA ALA A 114 -2.12 9.92 1.96
C ALA A 114 -2.94 8.67 2.31
N GLU A 115 -4.23 8.70 2.03
CA GLU A 115 -5.14 7.55 2.14
C GLU A 115 -5.41 6.93 0.77
N VAL A 116 -5.51 5.61 0.73
CA VAL A 116 -6.04 4.89 -0.43
C VAL A 116 -7.56 4.89 -0.36
N VAL A 117 -8.20 5.55 -1.31
CA VAL A 117 -9.67 5.70 -1.35
C VAL A 117 -10.35 4.86 -2.42
N GLU A 118 -9.58 4.18 -3.25
CA GLU A 118 -10.11 3.31 -4.30
C GLU A 118 -9.05 2.32 -4.77
N VAL A 119 -9.45 1.08 -4.99
CA VAL A 119 -8.65 0.05 -5.67
C VAL A 119 -9.31 -0.29 -6.98
N GLN A 120 -8.62 -0.05 -8.09
CA GLN A 120 -9.09 -0.38 -9.43
C GLN A 120 -8.46 -1.69 -9.90
N ARG A 121 -9.31 -2.67 -10.13
CA ARG A 121 -8.98 -4.02 -10.61
C ARG A 121 -9.55 -4.24 -11.99
N GLY A 122 -8.75 -4.00 -13.03
CA GLY A 122 -9.25 -4.00 -14.40
C GLY A 122 -10.37 -2.98 -14.59
N LYS A 123 -11.58 -3.44 -14.93
CA LYS A 123 -12.77 -2.60 -15.07
C LYS A 123 -13.54 -2.39 -13.77
N CYS A 124 -13.22 -3.15 -12.71
CA CYS A 124 -13.90 -3.06 -11.42
C CYS A 124 -13.23 -2.03 -10.52
N SER A 125 -14.03 -1.20 -9.88
CA SER A 125 -13.62 -0.25 -8.85
C SER A 125 -14.11 -0.75 -7.49
N ILE A 126 -13.24 -0.78 -6.49
CA ILE A 126 -13.53 -1.20 -5.12
C ILE A 126 -13.29 0.02 -4.23
N ARG A 127 -14.32 0.48 -3.53
CA ARG A 127 -14.32 1.73 -2.75
C ARG A 127 -14.78 1.49 -1.31
N PRO A 128 -14.50 2.41 -0.38
CA PRO A 128 -15.12 2.43 0.93
C PRO A 128 -16.66 2.35 0.81
N GLY A 129 -17.26 1.44 1.59
CA GLY A 129 -18.70 1.13 1.49
C GLY A 129 -19.04 -0.11 0.68
N ASP A 130 -18.18 -0.57 -0.23
CA ASP A 130 -18.35 -1.85 -0.91
C ASP A 130 -18.19 -3.02 0.07
N ARG A 131 -18.95 -4.10 -0.12
CA ARG A 131 -18.89 -5.30 0.74
C ARG A 131 -17.48 -5.87 0.87
N LEU A 132 -16.73 -5.89 -0.24
CA LEU A 132 -15.35 -6.38 -0.24
C LEU A 132 -14.44 -5.49 0.58
N TRP A 133 -14.54 -4.16 0.43
CA TRP A 133 -13.79 -3.20 1.23
C TRP A 133 -14.10 -3.37 2.71
N TRP A 134 -15.39 -3.40 3.06
CA TRP A 134 -15.87 -3.58 4.43
C TRP A 134 -15.32 -4.87 5.08
N CYS A 135 -15.35 -6.00 4.37
CA CYS A 135 -14.81 -7.27 4.85
C CYS A 135 -13.31 -7.16 5.19
N TYR A 136 -12.51 -6.51 4.32
CA TYR A 136 -11.09 -6.33 4.58
C TYR A 136 -10.80 -5.34 5.70
N GLU A 137 -11.60 -4.30 5.81
CA GLU A 137 -11.44 -3.28 6.84
C GLU A 137 -11.79 -3.81 8.24
N HIS A 138 -12.86 -4.61 8.37
CA HIS A 138 -13.42 -5.00 9.66
C HIS A 138 -13.11 -6.45 10.07
N LEU A 139 -13.07 -7.38 9.13
CA LEU A 139 -12.88 -8.80 9.42
C LEU A 139 -11.44 -9.26 9.25
N TRP A 140 -10.74 -8.74 8.24
CA TRP A 140 -9.38 -9.16 7.92
C TRP A 140 -8.37 -8.81 9.01
N THR A 141 -8.54 -7.66 9.65
CA THR A 141 -7.69 -7.21 10.75
C THR A 141 -7.89 -7.99 12.03
N LYS A 142 -9.11 -8.48 12.28
CA LYS A 142 -9.52 -9.10 13.55
C LYS A 142 -9.27 -10.60 13.65
N SER A 143 -9.12 -11.31 12.53
CA SER A 143 -9.02 -12.78 12.56
C SER A 143 -7.74 -13.32 11.91
N PRO A 144 -6.69 -13.59 12.71
CA PRO A 144 -5.44 -14.15 12.19
C PRO A 144 -5.62 -15.56 11.60
N PHE A 145 -6.62 -16.34 12.08
CA PHE A 145 -6.89 -17.68 11.61
C PHE A 145 -7.42 -17.71 10.16
N TRP A 146 -8.48 -16.94 9.88
CA TRP A 146 -9.04 -16.83 8.53
C TRP A 146 -8.06 -16.24 7.54
N ARG A 147 -7.27 -15.26 7.96
CA ARG A 147 -6.20 -14.67 7.17
C ARG A 147 -5.15 -15.71 6.74
N ARG A 148 -4.72 -16.57 7.67
CA ARG A 148 -3.77 -17.65 7.39
C ARG A 148 -4.30 -18.62 6.34
N TRP A 149 -5.55 -19.03 6.46
CA TRP A 149 -6.23 -19.95 5.56
C TRP A 149 -6.44 -19.35 4.17
N ILE A 150 -7.00 -18.16 4.10
CA ILE A 150 -7.25 -17.46 2.82
C ILE A 150 -5.95 -17.19 2.08
N LEU A 151 -4.89 -16.74 2.76
CA LEU A 151 -3.57 -16.55 2.15
C LEU A 151 -2.94 -17.86 1.67
N ALA A 152 -3.12 -18.97 2.39
CA ALA A 152 -2.62 -20.26 1.97
C ALA A 152 -3.32 -20.76 0.71
N VAL A 153 -4.66 -20.65 0.67
CA VAL A 153 -5.47 -21.00 -0.52
C VAL A 153 -5.11 -20.09 -1.69
N TYR A 154 -5.04 -18.77 -1.48
CA TYR A 154 -4.69 -17.80 -2.51
C TYR A 154 -3.32 -18.07 -3.13
N ARG A 155 -2.31 -18.32 -2.30
CA ARG A 155 -0.95 -18.66 -2.77
C ARG A 155 -0.90 -19.98 -3.52
N ARG A 156 -1.72 -20.95 -3.11
CA ARG A 156 -1.70 -22.30 -3.71
C ARG A 156 -2.48 -22.37 -5.03
N THR A 157 -3.52 -21.57 -5.18
CA THR A 157 -4.41 -21.59 -6.35
C THR A 157 -4.06 -20.49 -7.35
N LEU A 158 -4.14 -19.23 -6.96
CA LEU A 158 -4.07 -18.09 -7.87
C LEU A 158 -2.66 -17.71 -8.31
N LEU A 159 -1.64 -17.88 -7.48
CA LEU A 159 -0.26 -17.67 -7.89
C LEU A 159 0.25 -18.77 -8.82
N ARG A 160 -0.32 -19.96 -8.74
CA ARG A 160 0.05 -21.09 -9.60
C ARG A 160 -0.56 -20.98 -11.00
N TRP A 161 -1.66 -20.23 -11.15
CA TRP A 161 -2.38 -20.05 -12.42
C TRP A 161 -2.06 -18.71 -13.11
N GLY A 162 -1.11 -17.91 -12.59
CA GLY A 162 -0.68 -16.66 -13.23
C GLY A 162 -1.71 -15.54 -13.28
N LEU A 163 -2.82 -15.68 -12.54
CA LEU A 163 -3.94 -14.71 -12.48
C LEU A 163 -3.71 -13.64 -11.43
#